data_e6cf60546ecad4fd143f4efb4a489a71
#
_entry.id   e6cf60546ecad4fd143f4efb4a489a71
#
_cell.length_a   1.000
_cell.length_b   1.000
_cell.length_c   1.000
_cell.angle_alpha   90.00
_cell.angle_beta   90.00
_cell.angle_gamma   90.00
#
_symmetry.space_group_name_H-M   'P 1'
#
loop_
_entity.id
_entity.type
_entity.pdbx_description
1 polymer ?
#
loop_
_entity_poly.entity_id
_entity_poly.type
_entity_poly.pdbx_seq_one_letter_code
_entity_poly.pdbx_strand_id
1 'polypeptide(L)'
;LGDNQDNVIECLRYDLICCENGRYSFKHNAFREWLVANYLKREGIERAKQLAAQPTGRIKAEWYNIIMLWVSMYGKGEENDVQDIIKWLRTASLELIIYIDRDMLSPAVRCEVFKGLMLEYKSLGIRMASILTQDYKNLIEFAKSKESIGFIIDELQDAPIETAYFADLTCLCYFLNWTWLQYESKELTETLFVMLENKTRDALTYEKKHNLSFLYMDNEFFAQKEYLERFLAIVNDSDHYEAIRSMVRLIDLSDNVDEYVDYILDKEKYVHNQQEGITT
;
A
#
# COMPACT_ATOMS: atom_id res chain seq x y z
N LEU A 1 4.58 43.16 24.18
CA LEU A 1 5.64 42.83 23.17
C LEU A 1 6.95 42.38 23.85
N GLY A 2 7.13 42.57 25.19
CA GLY A 2 8.38 42.27 25.90
C GLY A 2 8.83 40.79 25.77
N ASP A 3 7.98 39.87 26.13
CA ASP A 3 8.34 38.43 26.22
C ASP A 3 8.46 37.69 24.86
N ASN A 4 8.03 38.31 23.77
CA ASN A 4 8.11 37.71 22.43
C ASN A 4 9.34 38.13 21.62
N GLN A 5 10.03 39.23 22.02
CA GLN A 5 11.20 39.73 21.27
C GLN A 5 12.40 38.77 21.38
N ASP A 6 12.63 38.23 22.59
CA ASP A 6 13.72 37.29 22.81
C ASP A 6 13.54 36.01 21.98
N ASN A 7 12.32 35.49 21.91
CA ASN A 7 11.97 34.32 21.08
C ASN A 7 12.18 34.59 19.59
N VAL A 8 11.84 35.79 19.09
CA VAL A 8 12.06 36.16 17.68
C VAL A 8 13.55 36.29 17.37
N ILE A 9 14.33 36.88 18.28
CA ILE A 9 15.80 36.99 18.14
C ILE A 9 16.43 35.61 18.13
N GLU A 10 15.96 34.70 18.99
CA GLU A 10 16.45 33.33 19.05
C GLU A 10 16.10 32.55 17.76
N CYS A 11 14.88 32.67 17.24
CA CYS A 11 14.48 32.09 15.97
C CYS A 11 15.30 32.60 14.78
N LEU A 12 15.66 33.89 14.75
CA LEU A 12 16.57 34.48 13.76
C LEU A 12 17.98 33.90 13.90
N ARG A 13 18.46 33.77 15.15
CA ARG A 13 19.80 33.22 15.46
C ARG A 13 19.95 31.77 15.03
N TYR A 14 18.90 30.97 15.14
CA TYR A 14 18.86 29.56 14.67
C TYR A 14 18.43 29.43 13.22
N ASP A 15 18.32 30.54 12.49
CA ASP A 15 18.02 30.52 11.06
C ASP A 15 16.63 29.92 10.71
N LEU A 16 15.70 29.94 11.66
CA LEU A 16 14.34 29.41 11.50
C LEU A 16 13.42 30.38 10.77
N ILE A 17 13.65 31.68 10.98
CA ILE A 17 12.92 32.76 10.32
C ILE A 17 13.89 33.74 9.67
N CYS A 18 13.43 34.45 8.66
CA CYS A 18 14.12 35.59 8.08
C CYS A 18 13.29 36.87 8.21
N CYS A 19 13.94 38.02 8.18
CA CYS A 19 13.28 39.31 8.21
C CYS A 19 13.65 40.08 6.93
N GLU A 20 12.66 40.34 6.08
CA GLU A 20 12.80 41.12 4.87
C GLU A 20 11.78 42.28 4.90
N ASN A 21 12.30 43.51 4.75
CA ASN A 21 11.46 44.72 4.78
C ASN A 21 10.55 44.85 6.02
N GLY A 22 11.06 44.41 7.18
CA GLY A 22 10.30 44.43 8.45
C GLY A 22 9.22 43.37 8.57
N ARG A 23 9.18 42.42 7.62
CA ARG A 23 8.25 41.25 7.69
C ARG A 23 9.05 40.02 7.99
N TYR A 24 8.54 39.22 8.96
CA TYR A 24 9.11 37.94 9.33
C TYR A 24 8.43 36.82 8.55
N SER A 25 9.23 35.89 8.03
CA SER A 25 8.76 34.67 7.38
C SER A 25 9.60 33.47 7.83
N PHE A 26 9.02 32.29 7.81
CA PHE A 26 9.78 31.06 8.05
C PHE A 26 10.70 30.78 6.86
N LYS A 27 11.92 30.41 7.12
CA LYS A 27 12.89 30.02 6.07
C LYS A 27 12.46 28.73 5.37
N HIS A 28 11.86 27.81 6.14
CA HIS A 28 11.35 26.54 5.61
C HIS A 28 9.90 26.34 6.02
N ASN A 29 9.05 25.99 5.07
CA ASN A 29 7.63 25.71 5.31
C ASN A 29 7.41 24.61 6.36
N ALA A 30 8.29 23.60 6.41
CA ALA A 30 8.21 22.50 7.38
C ALA A 30 8.16 22.99 8.84
N PHE A 31 8.92 24.04 9.21
CA PHE A 31 8.86 24.63 10.56
C PHE A 31 7.51 25.28 10.84
N ARG A 32 6.99 26.02 9.86
CA ARG A 32 5.65 26.61 9.97
C ARG A 32 4.58 25.53 10.17
N GLU A 33 4.60 24.52 9.32
CA GLU A 33 3.64 23.40 9.36
C GLU A 33 3.70 22.68 10.70
N TRP A 34 4.89 22.36 11.18
CA TRP A 34 5.10 21.73 12.48
C TRP A 34 4.58 22.59 13.66
N LEU A 35 4.87 23.90 13.65
CA LEU A 35 4.39 24.80 14.70
C LEU A 35 2.87 24.92 14.71
N VAL A 36 2.24 24.97 13.53
CA VAL A 36 0.79 25.00 13.39
C VAL A 36 0.19 23.67 13.84
N ALA A 37 0.79 22.53 13.50
CA ALA A 37 0.36 21.22 13.99
C ALA A 37 0.43 21.12 15.52
N ASN A 38 1.51 21.61 16.15
CA ASN A 38 1.61 21.70 17.61
C ASN A 38 0.58 22.63 18.24
N TYR A 39 0.27 23.74 17.56
CA TYR A 39 -0.82 24.61 18.02
C TYR A 39 -2.16 23.87 17.98
N LEU A 40 -2.49 23.17 16.89
CA LEU A 40 -3.71 22.37 16.77
C LEU A 40 -3.77 21.26 17.83
N LYS A 41 -2.63 20.64 18.17
CA LYS A 41 -2.56 19.61 19.22
C LYS A 41 -3.03 20.14 20.57
N ARG A 42 -2.77 21.40 20.88
CA ARG A 42 -3.20 22.05 22.14
C ARG A 42 -4.63 22.54 22.08
N GLU A 43 -5.07 23.06 20.94
CA GLU A 43 -6.40 23.65 20.77
C GLU A 43 -7.50 22.61 20.45
N GLY A 44 -7.12 21.44 20.00
CA GLY A 44 -8.01 20.32 19.73
C GLY A 44 -8.71 20.36 18.37
N ILE A 45 -9.53 19.33 18.17
CA ILE A 45 -10.16 19.01 16.88
C ILE A 45 -11.10 20.12 16.35
N GLU A 46 -11.85 20.80 17.21
CA GLU A 46 -12.77 21.84 16.76
C GLU A 46 -12.03 23.02 16.12
N ARG A 47 -10.86 23.34 16.64
CA ARG A 47 -10.00 24.37 16.04
C ARG A 47 -9.42 23.90 14.72
N ALA A 48 -9.01 22.65 14.62
CA ALA A 48 -8.54 22.06 13.36
C ALA A 48 -9.64 22.12 12.28
N LYS A 49 -10.88 21.74 12.60
CA LYS A 49 -12.03 21.85 11.68
C LYS A 49 -12.27 23.28 11.20
N GLN A 50 -12.29 24.24 12.14
CA GLN A 50 -12.51 25.65 11.79
C GLN A 50 -11.49 26.20 10.80
N LEU A 51 -10.23 25.83 10.96
CA LEU A 51 -9.14 26.36 10.14
C LEU A 51 -8.94 25.60 8.84
N ALA A 52 -8.98 24.27 8.89
CA ALA A 52 -8.60 23.40 7.81
C ALA A 52 -9.75 22.95 6.90
N ALA A 53 -11.02 22.92 7.39
CA ALA A 53 -12.14 22.48 6.59
C ALA A 53 -12.60 23.54 5.56
N GLN A 54 -12.98 23.06 4.39
CA GLN A 54 -13.73 23.81 3.39
C GLN A 54 -15.22 23.86 3.77
N PRO A 55 -16.04 24.72 3.15
CA PRO A 55 -17.49 24.70 3.31
C PRO A 55 -18.12 23.33 2.92
N THR A 56 -17.47 22.57 2.04
CA THR A 56 -17.85 21.21 1.64
C THR A 56 -17.56 20.14 2.69
N GLY A 57 -16.85 20.50 3.77
CA GLY A 57 -16.37 19.58 4.80
C GLY A 57 -15.01 18.94 4.49
N ARG A 58 -14.52 19.01 3.24
CA ARG A 58 -13.18 18.50 2.88
C ARG A 58 -12.06 19.38 3.42
N ILE A 59 -10.86 18.80 3.55
CA ILE A 59 -9.67 19.55 3.97
C ILE A 59 -9.18 20.43 2.81
N LYS A 60 -8.78 21.66 3.13
CA LYS A 60 -8.13 22.57 2.19
C LYS A 60 -6.74 22.04 1.83
N ALA A 61 -6.36 22.14 0.55
CA ALA A 61 -5.09 21.61 0.05
C ALA A 61 -3.87 22.13 0.82
N GLU A 62 -3.85 23.39 1.17
CA GLU A 62 -2.75 24.02 1.92
C GLU A 62 -2.64 23.55 3.39
N TRP A 63 -3.67 22.85 3.90
CA TRP A 63 -3.69 22.29 5.26
C TRP A 63 -3.33 20.82 5.33
N TYR A 64 -3.19 20.15 4.18
CA TYR A 64 -2.98 18.70 4.13
C TYR A 64 -1.76 18.24 4.95
N ASN A 65 -0.57 18.84 4.70
CA ASN A 65 0.65 18.50 5.43
C ASN A 65 0.54 18.82 6.94
N ILE A 66 -0.14 19.93 7.27
CA ILE A 66 -0.35 20.34 8.67
C ILE A 66 -1.21 19.31 9.41
N ILE A 67 -2.31 18.86 8.78
CA ILE A 67 -3.20 17.87 9.38
C ILE A 67 -2.50 16.51 9.47
N MET A 68 -1.74 16.11 8.44
CA MET A 68 -0.92 14.90 8.46
C MET A 68 0.05 14.91 9.66
N LEU A 69 0.80 15.99 9.86
CA LEU A 69 1.70 16.14 10.99
C LEU A 69 0.94 16.15 12.32
N TRP A 70 -0.20 16.85 12.39
CA TRP A 70 -1.02 16.94 13.60
C TRP A 70 -1.53 15.57 14.04
N VAL A 71 -2.10 14.76 13.13
CA VAL A 71 -2.62 13.43 13.48
C VAL A 71 -1.50 12.46 13.88
N SER A 72 -0.31 12.60 13.30
CA SER A 72 0.85 11.78 13.68
C SER A 72 1.42 12.07 15.08
N MET A 73 0.99 13.17 15.72
CA MET A 73 1.41 13.53 17.08
C MET A 73 0.62 12.84 18.19
N TYR A 74 -0.44 12.11 17.85
CA TYR A 74 -1.24 11.40 18.84
C TYR A 74 -0.66 10.01 19.10
N GLY A 75 -0.64 9.63 20.40
CA GLY A 75 -0.09 8.38 20.88
C GLY A 75 -0.87 7.79 22.04
N LYS A 76 -0.35 6.75 22.65
CA LYS A 76 -1.00 6.03 23.75
C LYS A 76 -1.45 6.97 24.87
N GLY A 77 -2.70 6.81 25.31
CA GLY A 77 -3.35 7.63 26.32
C GLY A 77 -4.27 8.72 25.75
N GLU A 78 -4.35 8.86 24.43
CA GLU A 78 -5.16 9.88 23.76
C GLU A 78 -6.25 9.25 22.86
N GLU A 79 -6.71 8.04 23.20
CA GLU A 79 -7.62 7.23 22.40
C GLU A 79 -8.95 7.94 22.08
N ASN A 80 -9.46 8.75 23.03
CA ASN A 80 -10.70 9.48 22.83
C ASN A 80 -10.55 10.56 21.75
N ASP A 81 -9.45 11.31 21.79
CA ASP A 81 -9.17 12.36 20.80
C ASP A 81 -8.99 11.73 19.40
N VAL A 82 -8.29 10.59 19.35
CA VAL A 82 -8.09 9.84 18.11
C VAL A 82 -9.42 9.36 17.51
N GLN A 83 -10.38 8.90 18.33
CA GLN A 83 -11.69 8.49 17.84
C GLN A 83 -12.46 9.65 17.19
N ASP A 84 -12.42 10.84 17.79
CA ASP A 84 -13.08 12.02 17.23
C ASP A 84 -12.39 12.50 15.95
N ILE A 85 -11.06 12.42 15.89
CA ILE A 85 -10.28 12.71 14.67
C ILE A 85 -10.66 11.75 13.54
N ILE A 86 -10.69 10.44 13.79
CA ILE A 86 -11.07 9.43 12.81
C ILE A 86 -12.48 9.71 12.27
N LYS A 87 -13.42 9.99 13.16
CA LYS A 87 -14.81 10.30 12.81
C LYS A 87 -14.89 11.49 11.84
N TRP A 88 -14.09 12.52 12.08
CA TRP A 88 -14.01 13.67 11.18
C TRP A 88 -13.33 13.32 9.87
N LEU A 89 -12.14 12.69 9.92
CA LEU A 89 -11.34 12.39 8.73
C LEU A 89 -12.01 11.39 7.78
N ARG A 90 -12.86 10.48 8.27
CA ARG A 90 -13.66 9.57 7.41
C ARG A 90 -14.46 10.31 6.34
N THR A 91 -14.86 11.56 6.61
CA THR A 91 -15.64 12.37 5.66
C THR A 91 -14.83 13.50 5.03
N ALA A 92 -13.80 13.96 5.72
CA ALA A 92 -13.01 15.11 5.29
C ALA A 92 -11.81 14.73 4.40
N SER A 93 -11.12 13.63 4.73
CA SER A 93 -9.93 13.14 4.03
C SER A 93 -9.51 11.78 4.60
N LEU A 94 -10.04 10.71 4.02
CA LEU A 94 -9.84 9.35 4.53
C LEU A 94 -8.36 8.94 4.55
N GLU A 95 -7.59 9.39 3.55
CA GLU A 95 -6.18 9.10 3.39
C GLU A 95 -5.30 9.63 4.54
N LEU A 96 -5.74 10.66 5.26
CA LEU A 96 -4.98 11.19 6.40
C LEU A 96 -5.02 10.30 7.65
N ILE A 97 -5.95 9.35 7.70
CA ILE A 97 -6.03 8.40 8.83
C ILE A 97 -4.82 7.47 8.88
N ILE A 98 -4.18 7.19 7.74
CA ILE A 98 -3.00 6.29 7.69
C ILE A 98 -1.78 6.84 8.43
N TYR A 99 -1.77 8.12 8.75
CA TYR A 99 -0.68 8.77 9.52
C TYR A 99 -0.90 8.74 11.03
N ILE A 100 -2.06 8.29 11.49
CA ILE A 100 -2.29 8.01 12.92
C ILE A 100 -1.47 6.76 13.28
N ASP A 101 -0.88 6.76 14.48
CA ASP A 101 -0.19 5.58 15.01
C ASP A 101 -1.13 4.35 14.91
N ARG A 102 -0.71 3.36 14.16
CA ARG A 102 -1.52 2.16 13.89
C ARG A 102 -1.91 1.40 15.16
N ASP A 103 -1.09 1.50 16.21
CA ASP A 103 -1.36 0.85 17.49
C ASP A 103 -2.52 1.50 18.26
N MET A 104 -2.90 2.73 17.87
CA MET A 104 -4.09 3.42 18.36
C MET A 104 -5.39 2.94 17.71
N LEU A 105 -5.29 2.12 16.67
CA LEU A 105 -6.42 1.69 15.85
C LEU A 105 -6.56 0.17 15.88
N SER A 106 -7.79 -0.30 16.10
CA SER A 106 -8.05 -1.75 15.96
C SER A 106 -7.82 -2.22 14.53
N PRO A 107 -7.44 -3.50 14.33
CA PRO A 107 -7.29 -4.09 13.00
C PRO A 107 -8.53 -3.88 12.12
N ALA A 108 -9.73 -3.98 12.70
CA ALA A 108 -11.00 -3.77 12.01
C ALA A 108 -11.13 -2.33 11.47
N VAL A 109 -10.80 -1.31 12.27
CA VAL A 109 -10.82 0.11 11.83
C VAL A 109 -9.80 0.34 10.72
N ARG A 110 -8.60 -0.21 10.85
CA ARG A 110 -7.56 -0.10 9.81
C ARG A 110 -7.99 -0.75 8.50
N CYS A 111 -8.61 -1.92 8.57
CA CYS A 111 -9.17 -2.62 7.41
C CYS A 111 -10.29 -1.80 6.74
N GLU A 112 -11.21 -1.19 7.52
CA GLU A 112 -12.25 -0.32 6.95
C GLU A 112 -11.68 0.90 6.21
N VAL A 113 -10.67 1.56 6.77
CA VAL A 113 -9.99 2.68 6.12
C VAL A 113 -9.30 2.22 4.84
N PHE A 114 -8.61 1.10 4.89
CA PHE A 114 -7.96 0.51 3.73
C PHE A 114 -8.95 0.19 2.61
N LYS A 115 -10.05 -0.51 2.94
CA LYS A 115 -11.15 -0.79 1.99
C LYS A 115 -11.70 0.48 1.36
N GLY A 116 -11.97 1.49 2.19
CA GLY A 116 -12.48 2.78 1.71
C GLY A 116 -11.57 3.43 0.68
N LEU A 117 -10.27 3.48 0.96
CA LEU A 117 -9.27 4.04 0.04
C LEU A 117 -9.14 3.23 -1.25
N MET A 118 -9.11 1.90 -1.14
CA MET A 118 -9.04 1.02 -2.31
C MET A 118 -10.24 1.22 -3.24
N LEU A 119 -11.44 1.28 -2.68
CA LEU A 119 -12.67 1.47 -3.45
C LEU A 119 -12.75 2.90 -4.04
N GLU A 120 -12.26 3.90 -3.34
CA GLU A 120 -12.16 5.26 -3.86
C GLU A 120 -11.20 5.32 -5.06
N TYR A 121 -10.01 4.75 -4.96
CA TYR A 121 -9.04 4.67 -6.05
C TYR A 121 -9.61 3.90 -7.26
N LYS A 122 -10.27 2.77 -7.00
CA LYS A 122 -10.98 2.00 -8.03
C LYS A 122 -12.00 2.87 -8.78
N SER A 123 -12.82 3.62 -8.04
CA SER A 123 -13.87 4.47 -8.61
C SER A 123 -13.33 5.65 -9.42
N LEU A 124 -12.18 6.19 -9.03
CA LEU A 124 -11.52 7.31 -9.69
C LEU A 124 -10.62 6.87 -10.85
N GLY A 125 -10.43 5.57 -11.05
CA GLY A 125 -9.50 5.02 -12.04
C GLY A 125 -8.03 5.35 -11.74
N ILE A 126 -7.72 5.65 -10.49
CA ILE A 126 -6.35 5.97 -10.05
C ILE A 126 -5.56 4.67 -9.97
N ARG A 127 -4.47 4.57 -10.72
CA ARG A 127 -3.55 3.44 -10.66
C ARG A 127 -2.66 3.56 -9.44
N MET A 128 -2.78 2.60 -8.53
CA MET A 128 -1.95 2.56 -7.32
C MET A 128 -0.48 2.32 -7.61
N ALA A 129 -0.15 1.53 -8.64
CA ALA A 129 1.21 1.31 -9.09
C ALA A 129 1.93 2.61 -9.51
N SER A 130 1.19 3.65 -9.91
CA SER A 130 1.75 4.98 -10.19
C SER A 130 1.98 5.82 -8.93
N ILE A 131 1.41 5.39 -7.79
CA ILE A 131 1.56 6.05 -6.48
C ILE A 131 2.60 5.29 -5.63
N LEU A 132 3.68 4.76 -6.21
CA LEU A 132 4.82 4.16 -5.50
C LEU A 132 5.60 5.24 -4.71
N THR A 133 4.86 6.09 -4.04
CA THR A 133 5.32 7.12 -3.12
C THR A 133 5.47 6.53 -1.71
N GLN A 134 6.06 7.30 -0.83
CA GLN A 134 6.13 6.96 0.59
C GLN A 134 4.73 6.69 1.18
N ASP A 135 3.70 7.38 0.70
CA ASP A 135 2.31 7.24 1.16
C ASP A 135 1.75 5.85 0.89
N TYR A 136 2.11 5.23 -0.23
CA TYR A 136 1.71 3.87 -0.53
C TYR A 136 2.33 2.85 0.44
N LYS A 137 3.60 3.01 0.80
CA LYS A 137 4.25 2.18 1.82
C LYS A 137 3.59 2.36 3.19
N ASN A 138 3.25 3.60 3.53
CA ASN A 138 2.54 3.90 4.78
C ASN A 138 1.15 3.24 4.81
N LEU A 139 0.42 3.26 3.70
CA LEU A 139 -0.88 2.58 3.57
C LEU A 139 -0.74 1.07 3.78
N ILE A 140 0.26 0.46 3.18
CA ILE A 140 0.54 -0.97 3.32
C ILE A 140 0.83 -1.33 4.78
N GLU A 141 1.77 -0.63 5.42
CA GLU A 141 2.12 -0.88 6.82
C GLU A 141 0.95 -0.62 7.77
N PHE A 142 0.17 0.42 7.50
CA PHE A 142 -1.03 0.73 8.25
C PHE A 142 -2.08 -0.38 8.14
N ALA A 143 -2.31 -0.89 6.93
CA ALA A 143 -3.35 -1.87 6.64
C ALA A 143 -3.02 -3.29 7.12
N LYS A 144 -1.77 -3.57 7.49
CA LYS A 144 -1.27 -4.90 7.82
C LYS A 144 -2.12 -5.63 8.85
N SER A 145 -3.02 -6.52 8.36
CA SER A 145 -3.92 -7.34 9.17
C SER A 145 -4.52 -8.48 8.38
N LYS A 146 -5.01 -9.52 9.07
CA LYS A 146 -5.71 -10.66 8.45
C LYS A 146 -6.95 -10.22 7.68
N GLU A 147 -7.69 -9.27 8.21
CA GLU A 147 -8.91 -8.73 7.60
C GLU A 147 -8.62 -8.00 6.29
N SER A 148 -7.51 -7.27 6.21
CA SER A 148 -7.09 -6.58 4.98
C SER A 148 -6.66 -7.56 3.90
N ILE A 149 -5.97 -8.65 4.27
CA ILE A 149 -5.59 -9.70 3.33
C ILE A 149 -6.84 -10.40 2.78
N GLY A 150 -7.79 -10.75 3.64
CA GLY A 150 -9.07 -11.33 3.22
C GLY A 150 -9.78 -10.44 2.19
N PHE A 151 -9.84 -9.15 2.44
CA PHE A 151 -10.41 -8.20 1.49
C PHE A 151 -9.66 -8.17 0.14
N ILE A 152 -8.33 -8.20 0.16
CA ILE A 152 -7.54 -8.24 -1.10
C ILE A 152 -7.83 -9.50 -1.88
N ILE A 153 -7.93 -10.65 -1.20
CA ILE A 153 -8.26 -11.93 -1.84
C ILE A 153 -9.65 -11.88 -2.49
N ASP A 154 -10.65 -11.37 -1.76
CA ASP A 154 -12.01 -11.21 -2.27
C ASP A 154 -12.03 -10.29 -3.52
N GLU A 155 -11.37 -9.14 -3.45
CA GLU A 155 -11.28 -8.22 -4.58
C GLU A 155 -10.52 -8.81 -5.78
N LEU A 156 -9.46 -9.59 -5.55
CA LEU A 156 -8.74 -10.31 -6.59
C LEU A 156 -9.60 -11.38 -7.24
N GLN A 157 -10.42 -12.08 -6.45
CA GLN A 157 -11.33 -13.10 -6.94
C GLN A 157 -12.36 -12.50 -7.89
N ASP A 158 -12.91 -11.34 -7.55
CA ASP A 158 -13.98 -10.68 -8.29
C ASP A 158 -13.48 -9.83 -9.46
N ALA A 159 -12.26 -9.27 -9.37
CA ALA A 159 -11.73 -8.39 -10.41
C ALA A 159 -11.40 -9.17 -11.69
N PRO A 160 -11.90 -8.72 -12.88
CA PRO A 160 -11.48 -9.28 -14.15
C PRO A 160 -9.97 -9.06 -14.37
N ILE A 161 -9.27 -10.11 -14.84
CA ILE A 161 -7.80 -10.11 -15.01
C ILE A 161 -7.28 -9.09 -16.00
N GLU A 162 -8.10 -8.67 -16.94
CA GLU A 162 -7.77 -7.65 -17.96
C GLU A 162 -7.83 -6.22 -17.42
N THR A 163 -8.28 -6.02 -16.19
CA THR A 163 -8.45 -4.67 -15.64
C THR A 163 -7.16 -4.10 -15.04
N ALA A 164 -7.01 -2.78 -15.13
CA ALA A 164 -5.95 -2.06 -14.44
C ALA A 164 -6.03 -2.24 -12.91
N TYR A 165 -7.23 -2.38 -12.37
CA TYR A 165 -7.46 -2.64 -10.96
C TYR A 165 -6.92 -4.00 -10.51
N PHE A 166 -7.13 -5.06 -11.31
CA PHE A 166 -6.52 -6.36 -11.05
C PHE A 166 -4.99 -6.27 -11.02
N ALA A 167 -4.37 -5.58 -11.99
CA ALA A 167 -2.94 -5.36 -12.03
C ALA A 167 -2.43 -4.58 -10.80
N ASP A 168 -3.19 -3.61 -10.32
CA ASP A 168 -2.86 -2.86 -9.10
C ASP A 168 -2.96 -3.73 -7.84
N LEU A 169 -3.97 -4.59 -7.74
CA LEU A 169 -4.11 -5.55 -6.64
C LEU A 169 -2.95 -6.56 -6.63
N THR A 170 -2.53 -7.06 -7.79
CA THR A 170 -1.38 -7.97 -7.88
C THR A 170 -0.06 -7.29 -7.50
N CYS A 171 0.13 -6.02 -7.90
CA CYS A 171 1.26 -5.21 -7.43
C CYS A 171 1.23 -5.01 -5.92
N LEU A 172 0.05 -4.76 -5.33
CA LEU A 172 -0.15 -4.69 -3.88
C LEU A 172 0.36 -5.95 -3.21
N CYS A 173 -0.04 -7.10 -3.70
CA CYS A 173 0.37 -8.39 -3.18
C CYS A 173 1.90 -8.57 -3.24
N TYR A 174 2.54 -8.19 -4.32
CA TYR A 174 4.00 -8.22 -4.47
C TYR A 174 4.70 -7.31 -3.44
N PHE A 175 4.22 -6.06 -3.26
CA PHE A 175 4.81 -5.11 -2.32
C PHE A 175 4.49 -5.40 -0.84
N LEU A 176 3.36 -6.05 -0.57
CA LEU A 176 3.02 -6.54 0.77
C LEU A 176 4.00 -7.62 1.23
N ASN A 177 4.85 -8.06 0.29
CA ASN A 177 5.80 -9.14 0.50
C ASN A 177 5.09 -10.26 1.28
N TRP A 178 4.25 -11.02 0.67
CA TRP A 178 3.33 -12.04 1.25
C TRP A 178 3.75 -12.67 2.60
N THR A 179 4.86 -12.20 3.15
CA THR A 179 5.35 -12.49 4.50
C THR A 179 4.29 -12.25 5.58
N TRP A 180 3.27 -11.46 5.28
CA TRP A 180 2.13 -11.36 6.17
C TRP A 180 1.40 -12.68 6.34
N LEU A 181 1.39 -13.52 5.31
CA LEU A 181 0.73 -14.83 5.33
C LEU A 181 1.51 -15.86 6.15
N GLN A 182 2.83 -15.75 6.21
CA GLN A 182 3.69 -16.67 6.97
C GLN A 182 3.33 -16.70 8.46
N TYR A 183 2.73 -15.62 8.97
CA TYR A 183 2.48 -15.48 10.41
C TYR A 183 1.03 -15.75 10.81
N GLU A 184 0.06 -15.86 9.87
CA GLU A 184 -1.32 -15.69 10.31
C GLU A 184 -2.27 -16.87 10.15
N SER A 185 -2.27 -17.67 9.13
CA SER A 185 -2.97 -18.97 9.14
C SER A 185 -2.79 -19.79 7.87
N LYS A 186 -2.67 -21.11 8.03
CA LYS A 186 -2.65 -22.07 6.91
C LYS A 186 -3.92 -21.97 6.06
N GLU A 187 -5.07 -21.68 6.66
CA GLU A 187 -6.36 -21.53 5.98
C GLU A 187 -6.37 -20.32 5.02
N LEU A 188 -5.83 -19.18 5.45
CA LEU A 188 -5.78 -17.99 4.61
C LEU A 188 -4.82 -18.19 3.43
N THR A 189 -3.70 -18.86 3.66
CA THR A 189 -2.74 -19.20 2.60
C THR A 189 -3.36 -20.14 1.58
N GLU A 190 -4.08 -21.17 2.02
CA GLU A 190 -4.79 -22.08 1.12
C GLU A 190 -5.87 -21.35 0.32
N THR A 191 -6.63 -20.46 0.94
CA THR A 191 -7.63 -19.63 0.26
C THR A 191 -7.00 -18.79 -0.83
N LEU A 192 -5.87 -18.13 -0.52
CA LEU A 192 -5.11 -17.35 -1.50
C LEU A 192 -4.62 -18.24 -2.64
N PHE A 193 -4.06 -19.40 -2.32
CA PHE A 193 -3.53 -20.31 -3.35
C PHE A 193 -4.63 -20.80 -4.29
N VAL A 194 -5.77 -21.20 -3.76
CA VAL A 194 -6.94 -21.62 -4.57
C VAL A 194 -7.40 -20.47 -5.49
N MET A 195 -7.44 -19.25 -4.98
CA MET A 195 -7.78 -18.08 -5.80
C MET A 195 -6.76 -17.90 -6.94
N LEU A 196 -5.46 -18.00 -6.65
CA LEU A 196 -4.39 -17.90 -7.65
C LEU A 196 -4.47 -19.01 -8.70
N GLU A 197 -4.75 -20.25 -8.29
CA GLU A 197 -4.98 -21.37 -9.21
C GLU A 197 -6.11 -21.06 -10.21
N ASN A 198 -7.25 -20.60 -9.69
CA ASN A 198 -8.42 -20.28 -10.52
C ASN A 198 -8.10 -19.15 -11.51
N LYS A 199 -7.49 -18.05 -11.03
CA LYS A 199 -7.08 -16.94 -11.91
C LYS A 199 -6.03 -17.34 -12.93
N THR A 200 -5.13 -18.24 -12.60
CA THR A 200 -4.17 -18.79 -13.56
C THR A 200 -4.86 -19.57 -14.66
N ARG A 201 -5.83 -20.45 -14.31
CA ARG A 201 -6.62 -21.20 -15.30
C ARG A 201 -7.39 -20.26 -16.22
N ASP A 202 -8.04 -19.22 -15.67
CA ASP A 202 -8.75 -18.22 -16.44
C ASP A 202 -7.81 -17.46 -17.38
N ALA A 203 -6.64 -17.04 -16.89
CA ALA A 203 -5.65 -16.30 -17.66
C ALA A 203 -5.06 -17.12 -18.81
N LEU A 204 -4.84 -18.43 -18.64
CA LEU A 204 -4.33 -19.32 -19.69
C LEU A 204 -5.33 -19.52 -20.84
N THR A 205 -6.64 -19.31 -20.60
CA THR A 205 -7.67 -19.35 -21.64
C THR A 205 -7.78 -18.04 -22.42
N TYR A 206 -7.20 -16.96 -21.89
CA TYR A 206 -7.25 -15.64 -22.49
C TYR A 206 -6.06 -15.41 -23.44
N GLU A 207 -6.29 -14.83 -24.61
CA GLU A 207 -5.22 -14.58 -25.57
C GLU A 207 -4.14 -13.65 -25.02
N LYS A 208 -2.92 -14.12 -24.94
CA LYS A 208 -1.57 -13.49 -24.95
C LYS A 208 -1.34 -12.07 -24.36
N LYS A 209 -2.34 -11.34 -23.86
CA LYS A 209 -2.21 -9.92 -23.44
C LYS A 209 -2.32 -9.68 -21.94
N HIS A 210 -2.49 -10.72 -21.14
CA HIS A 210 -2.83 -10.54 -19.75
C HIS A 210 -1.63 -10.62 -18.82
N ASN A 211 -1.57 -9.65 -17.94
CA ASN A 211 -0.53 -9.54 -16.93
C ASN A 211 -0.77 -10.57 -15.81
N LEU A 212 -0.13 -11.74 -15.90
CA LEU A 212 -0.09 -12.74 -14.83
C LEU A 212 0.91 -12.34 -13.73
N SER A 213 1.04 -11.05 -13.45
CA SER A 213 2.01 -10.51 -12.49
C SER A 213 1.88 -11.12 -11.09
N PHE A 214 0.70 -11.65 -10.73
CA PHE A 214 0.52 -12.37 -9.47
C PHE A 214 1.35 -13.66 -9.38
N LEU A 215 1.79 -14.21 -10.52
CA LEU A 215 2.69 -15.37 -10.56
C LEU A 215 4.15 -15.02 -10.29
N TYR A 216 4.50 -13.75 -10.37
CA TYR A 216 5.85 -13.26 -10.01
C TYR A 216 6.08 -13.08 -8.52
N MET A 217 5.18 -13.56 -7.71
CA MET A 217 5.34 -13.50 -6.28
C MET A 217 6.46 -14.44 -5.86
N ASP A 218 7.62 -13.86 -5.55
CA ASP A 218 8.75 -14.54 -4.91
C ASP A 218 8.32 -14.93 -3.49
N ASN A 219 7.47 -15.93 -3.38
CA ASN A 219 6.93 -16.38 -2.11
C ASN A 219 7.44 -17.78 -1.81
N GLU A 220 8.44 -17.87 -0.94
CA GLU A 220 8.99 -19.13 -0.45
C GLU A 220 7.91 -20.09 0.07
N PHE A 221 6.78 -19.55 0.52
CA PHE A 221 5.67 -20.38 1.00
C PHE A 221 5.04 -21.20 -0.12
N PHE A 222 4.85 -20.61 -1.31
CA PHE A 222 4.34 -21.31 -2.48
C PHE A 222 5.39 -22.19 -3.18
N ALA A 223 6.64 -22.05 -2.79
CA ALA A 223 7.73 -22.93 -3.22
C ALA A 223 7.73 -24.30 -2.53
N GLN A 224 6.83 -24.54 -1.57
CA GLN A 224 6.64 -25.87 -0.95
C GLN A 224 6.10 -26.88 -1.98
N LYS A 225 6.58 -28.11 -1.92
CA LYS A 225 6.27 -29.16 -2.90
C LYS A 225 4.77 -29.32 -3.18
N GLU A 226 3.93 -29.27 -2.14
CA GLU A 226 2.46 -29.39 -2.26
C GLU A 226 1.87 -28.33 -3.22
N TYR A 227 2.32 -27.09 -3.13
CA TYR A 227 1.84 -25.99 -3.98
C TYR A 227 2.48 -26.02 -5.36
N LEU A 228 3.78 -26.38 -5.45
CA LEU A 228 4.47 -26.52 -6.73
C LEU A 228 3.83 -27.57 -7.61
N GLU A 229 3.48 -28.76 -7.08
CA GLU A 229 2.82 -29.82 -7.82
C GLU A 229 1.45 -29.39 -8.36
N ARG A 230 0.66 -28.68 -7.55
CA ARG A 230 -0.64 -28.14 -7.97
C ARG A 230 -0.48 -27.09 -9.07
N PHE A 231 0.48 -26.20 -8.93
CA PHE A 231 0.73 -25.13 -9.90
C PHE A 231 1.26 -25.72 -11.22
N LEU A 232 2.18 -26.67 -11.13
CA LEU A 232 2.72 -27.39 -12.30
C LEU A 232 1.62 -28.10 -13.09
N ALA A 233 0.65 -28.72 -12.42
CA ALA A 233 -0.50 -29.36 -13.06
C ALA A 233 -1.35 -28.39 -13.90
N ILE A 234 -1.27 -27.08 -13.62
CA ILE A 234 -1.97 -26.05 -14.42
C ILE A 234 -1.12 -25.55 -15.57
N VAL A 235 0.19 -25.35 -15.35
CA VAL A 235 1.06 -24.63 -16.29
C VAL A 235 1.95 -25.55 -17.14
N ASN A 236 1.99 -26.85 -16.85
CA ASN A 236 2.90 -27.80 -17.51
C ASN A 236 2.76 -27.80 -19.05
N ASP A 237 1.53 -27.84 -19.54
CA ASP A 237 1.23 -27.86 -20.97
C ASP A 237 1.01 -26.46 -21.56
N SER A 238 1.27 -25.42 -20.79
CA SER A 238 1.08 -24.04 -21.20
C SER A 238 2.29 -23.52 -22.00
N ASP A 239 2.01 -22.80 -23.08
CA ASP A 239 2.98 -21.99 -23.81
C ASP A 239 2.98 -20.53 -23.33
N HIS A 240 2.31 -20.25 -22.22
CA HIS A 240 2.19 -18.90 -21.70
C HIS A 240 3.46 -18.49 -20.95
N TYR A 241 4.24 -17.59 -21.57
CA TYR A 241 5.56 -17.15 -21.08
C TYR A 241 5.58 -16.77 -19.60
N GLU A 242 4.61 -15.95 -19.15
CA GLU A 242 4.58 -15.46 -17.78
C GLU A 242 4.28 -16.56 -16.75
N ALA A 243 3.44 -17.51 -17.11
CA ALA A 243 3.13 -18.67 -16.28
C ALA A 243 4.37 -19.57 -16.12
N ILE A 244 5.05 -19.86 -17.22
CA ILE A 244 6.28 -20.66 -17.24
C ILE A 244 7.37 -19.98 -16.41
N ARG A 245 7.60 -18.70 -16.62
CA ARG A 245 8.60 -17.92 -15.89
C ARG A 245 8.32 -17.92 -14.38
N SER A 246 7.07 -17.78 -13.99
CA SER A 246 6.69 -17.80 -12.58
C SER A 246 6.89 -19.17 -11.94
N MET A 247 6.58 -20.24 -12.68
CA MET A 247 6.82 -21.59 -12.20
C MET A 247 8.33 -21.87 -12.01
N VAL A 248 9.15 -21.48 -12.97
CA VAL A 248 10.62 -21.61 -12.86
C VAL A 248 11.16 -20.86 -11.65
N ARG A 249 10.68 -19.65 -11.36
CA ARG A 249 11.08 -18.89 -10.17
C ARG A 249 10.65 -19.56 -8.87
N LEU A 250 9.45 -20.11 -8.80
CA LEU A 250 8.99 -20.83 -7.62
C LEU A 250 9.80 -22.11 -7.37
N ILE A 251 10.17 -22.82 -8.43
CA ILE A 251 11.04 -23.98 -8.33
C ILE A 251 12.43 -23.57 -7.81
N ASP A 252 13.01 -22.48 -8.32
CA ASP A 252 14.31 -21.94 -7.90
C ASP A 252 14.33 -21.56 -6.41
N LEU A 253 13.20 -21.15 -5.87
CA LEU A 253 13.03 -20.84 -4.45
C LEU A 253 12.77 -22.09 -3.59
N SER A 254 12.54 -23.25 -4.20
CA SER A 254 12.20 -24.48 -3.47
C SER A 254 13.43 -25.26 -3.05
N ASP A 255 13.26 -26.09 -2.00
CA ASP A 255 14.26 -27.08 -1.59
C ASP A 255 14.28 -28.33 -2.51
N ASN A 256 13.42 -28.36 -3.55
CA ASN A 256 13.20 -29.54 -4.39
C ASN A 256 13.61 -29.31 -5.86
N VAL A 257 14.55 -28.40 -6.12
CA VAL A 257 14.99 -28.04 -7.50
C VAL A 257 15.33 -29.27 -8.34
N ASP A 258 16.04 -30.24 -7.76
CA ASP A 258 16.48 -31.45 -8.46
C ASP A 258 15.32 -32.29 -9.01
N GLU A 259 14.15 -32.25 -8.37
CA GLU A 259 12.95 -32.98 -8.84
C GLU A 259 12.33 -32.34 -10.10
N TYR A 260 12.65 -31.07 -10.38
CA TYR A 260 12.05 -30.29 -11.48
C TYR A 260 13.05 -29.91 -12.58
N VAL A 261 14.28 -30.44 -12.53
CA VAL A 261 15.33 -30.12 -13.51
C VAL A 261 14.86 -30.34 -14.95
N ASP A 262 14.20 -31.45 -15.24
CA ASP A 262 13.73 -31.78 -16.59
C ASP A 262 12.69 -30.73 -17.07
N TYR A 263 11.81 -30.27 -16.20
CA TYR A 263 10.86 -29.21 -16.52
C TYR A 263 11.59 -27.88 -16.81
N ILE A 264 12.55 -27.50 -15.98
CA ILE A 264 13.33 -26.26 -16.16
C ILE A 264 14.06 -26.31 -17.50
N LEU A 265 14.78 -27.40 -17.81
CA LEU A 265 15.56 -27.55 -19.03
C LEU A 265 14.66 -27.53 -20.31
N ASP A 266 13.47 -28.08 -20.23
CA ASP A 266 12.51 -28.04 -21.34
C ASP A 266 12.00 -26.60 -21.58
N LYS A 267 11.67 -25.88 -20.50
CA LYS A 267 11.05 -24.56 -20.58
C LYS A 267 12.05 -23.40 -20.69
N GLU A 268 13.29 -23.57 -20.26
CA GLU A 268 14.34 -22.54 -20.37
C GLU A 268 14.59 -22.14 -21.83
N LYS A 269 14.60 -23.09 -22.75
CA LYS A 269 14.71 -22.82 -24.18
C LYS A 269 13.56 -21.97 -24.70
N TYR A 270 12.36 -22.19 -24.19
CA TYR A 270 11.19 -21.42 -24.59
C TYR A 270 11.27 -19.98 -24.08
N VAL A 271 11.67 -19.78 -22.83
CA VAL A 271 11.86 -18.45 -22.20
C VAL A 271 12.92 -17.64 -22.95
N HIS A 272 14.03 -18.25 -23.32
CA HIS A 272 15.14 -17.59 -24.02
C HIS A 272 14.74 -17.12 -25.42
N ASN A 273 14.05 -17.96 -26.16
CA ASN A 273 13.58 -17.64 -27.51
C ASN A 273 12.55 -16.49 -27.54
N GLN A 274 11.75 -16.33 -26.50
CA GLN A 274 10.79 -15.23 -26.39
C GLN A 274 11.47 -13.89 -26.06
N GLN A 275 12.57 -13.89 -25.31
CA GLN A 275 13.35 -12.68 -25.03
C GLN A 275 14.10 -12.18 -26.27
N GLU A 276 14.61 -13.07 -27.11
CA GLU A 276 15.26 -12.69 -28.37
C GLU A 276 14.28 -12.16 -29.42
N GLY A 277 13.02 -12.60 -29.40
CA GLY A 277 11.96 -12.14 -30.31
C GLY A 277 11.43 -10.72 -29.99
N ILE A 278 11.76 -10.15 -28.84
CA ILE A 278 11.40 -8.77 -28.47
C ILE A 278 12.46 -7.77 -28.97
N THR A 279 13.62 -8.23 -29.39
CA THR A 279 14.75 -7.40 -29.89
C THR A 279 14.79 -7.26 -31.41
N THR A 280 13.81 -7.78 -32.14
CA THR A 280 13.61 -7.56 -33.58
C THR A 280 12.28 -6.85 -33.86
#